data_066d661c6c8bb07c7ee1238d5e1c0908
#
_entry.id   066d661c6c8bb07c7ee1238d5e1c0908
#
_cell.length_a   1.000
_cell.length_b   1.000
_cell.length_c   1.000
_cell.angle_alpha   90.00
_cell.angle_beta   90.00
_cell.angle_gamma   90.00
#
_symmetry.space_group_name_H-M   'P 1'
#
loop_
_entity.id
_entity.type
_entity.pdbx_description
1 polymer ?
#
loop_
_entity_poly.entity_id
_entity_poly.type
_entity_poly.pdbx_seq_one_letter_code
_entity_poly.pdbx_strand_id
1 'polypeptide(L)'
;MREDFKHTIVRRKTKMINVGNVQVGGDAKITVQSMTNTLTTDIDATVSQINSLVEEGADIVRVSCPDKGSTESLKEVVNQSSVPIVADIHFHYKRAIEAAEAGAACLRVNPGNIGKEKIIEVIEAAKQNKISMRVGVNACLLYTSDAADDW
;
A
#
# COMPACT_ATOMS: atom_id res chain seq x y z
N MET A 1 -24.18 40.57 8.58
CA MET A 1 -22.74 40.34 8.78
C MET A 1 -22.55 38.83 8.91
N ARG A 2 -21.97 38.16 7.91
CA ARG A 2 -21.59 36.75 8.03
C ARG A 2 -20.22 36.75 8.67
N GLU A 3 -20.10 36.22 9.89
CA GLU A 3 -18.80 35.96 10.50
C GLU A 3 -18.11 34.90 9.68
N ASP A 4 -16.99 35.27 9.05
CA ASP A 4 -16.07 34.34 8.38
C ASP A 4 -15.40 33.47 9.46
N PHE A 5 -15.96 32.29 9.71
CA PHE A 5 -15.31 31.27 10.50
C PHE A 5 -14.07 30.77 9.74
N LYS A 6 -12.96 31.49 9.89
CA LYS A 6 -11.64 30.98 9.50
C LYS A 6 -11.26 29.85 10.45
N HIS A 7 -11.75 28.65 10.18
CA HIS A 7 -11.22 27.45 10.83
C HIS A 7 -9.78 27.24 10.37
N THR A 8 -8.83 27.67 11.20
CA THR A 8 -7.42 27.35 10.98
C THR A 8 -7.24 25.87 11.27
N ILE A 9 -7.21 25.05 10.22
CA ILE A 9 -6.95 23.61 10.35
C ILE A 9 -5.47 23.44 10.71
N VAL A 10 -5.21 23.11 11.98
CA VAL A 10 -3.86 22.75 12.43
C VAL A 10 -3.61 21.29 12.04
N ARG A 11 -2.78 21.07 11.03
CA ARG A 11 -2.40 19.72 10.60
C ARG A 11 -1.35 19.14 11.55
N ARG A 12 -1.54 17.88 11.97
CA ARG A 12 -0.53 17.15 12.72
C ARG A 12 0.73 16.96 11.87
N LYS A 13 1.90 17.25 12.42
CA LYS A 13 3.17 16.92 11.78
C LYS A 13 3.35 15.41 11.72
N THR A 14 3.50 14.86 10.53
CA THR A 14 3.76 13.44 10.29
C THR A 14 5.23 13.25 9.89
N LYS A 15 5.74 12.03 10.10
CA LYS A 15 7.05 11.66 9.57
C LYS A 15 6.93 11.42 8.07
N MET A 16 7.93 11.86 7.32
CA MET A 16 8.08 11.54 5.91
C MET A 16 8.60 10.11 5.76
N ILE A 17 7.99 9.34 4.88
CA ILE A 17 8.42 8.00 4.49
C ILE A 17 8.58 7.92 2.98
N ASN A 18 9.28 6.90 2.50
CA ASN A 18 9.45 6.66 1.08
C ASN A 18 8.64 5.44 0.63
N VAL A 19 7.97 5.55 -0.50
CA VAL A 19 7.40 4.45 -1.27
C VAL A 19 8.22 4.38 -2.56
N GLY A 20 9.24 3.53 -2.58
CA GLY A 20 10.27 3.59 -3.61
C GLY A 20 10.95 4.96 -3.64
N ASN A 21 10.90 5.65 -4.78
CA ASN A 21 11.44 6.99 -4.97
C ASN A 21 10.45 8.13 -4.65
N VAL A 22 9.21 7.80 -4.27
CA VAL A 22 8.15 8.78 -3.97
C VAL A 22 8.06 9.03 -2.47
N GLN A 23 8.16 10.29 -2.06
CA GLN A 23 8.04 10.72 -0.67
C GLN A 23 6.57 10.92 -0.29
N VAL A 24 6.18 10.42 0.90
CA VAL A 24 4.82 10.50 1.43
C VAL A 24 4.84 10.98 2.88
N GLY A 25 3.98 11.92 3.23
CA GLY A 25 3.89 12.51 4.57
C GLY A 25 4.89 13.64 4.81
N GLY A 26 4.94 14.19 6.03
CA GLY A 26 5.75 15.37 6.33
C GLY A 26 5.39 16.56 5.44
N ASP A 27 6.40 17.18 4.88
CA ASP A 27 6.29 18.32 3.96
C ASP A 27 6.34 17.88 2.48
N ALA A 28 6.24 16.56 2.20
CA ALA A 28 6.21 16.05 0.83
C ALA A 28 4.98 16.55 0.07
N LYS A 29 5.09 16.59 -1.26
CA LYS A 29 3.94 16.90 -2.14
C LYS A 29 2.82 15.89 -1.90
N ILE A 30 1.59 16.32 -2.14
CA ILE A 30 0.45 15.39 -2.21
C ILE A 30 0.66 14.49 -3.42
N THR A 31 0.67 13.19 -3.18
CA THR A 31 0.85 12.17 -4.21
C THR A 31 -0.48 11.54 -4.59
N VAL A 32 -0.63 11.22 -5.86
CA VAL A 32 -1.80 10.54 -6.41
C VAL A 32 -1.52 9.05 -6.50
N GLN A 33 -2.37 8.25 -5.86
CA GLN A 33 -2.30 6.80 -5.98
C GLN A 33 -3.59 6.26 -6.60
N SER A 34 -3.44 5.37 -7.57
CA SER A 34 -4.53 4.59 -8.14
C SER A 34 -4.30 3.09 -7.94
N MET A 35 -5.23 2.27 -8.40
CA MET A 35 -5.16 0.81 -8.29
C MET A 35 -5.58 0.17 -9.61
N THR A 36 -4.89 -0.89 -10.02
CA THR A 36 -5.31 -1.73 -11.14
C THR A 36 -6.52 -2.58 -10.77
N ASN A 37 -7.32 -2.92 -11.78
CA ASN A 37 -8.45 -3.85 -11.66
C ASN A 37 -8.27 -5.09 -12.57
N THR A 38 -7.10 -5.24 -13.17
CA THR A 38 -6.69 -6.42 -13.95
C THR A 38 -6.30 -7.58 -13.02
N LEU A 39 -6.29 -8.79 -13.55
CA LEU A 39 -5.66 -9.91 -12.90
C LEU A 39 -4.15 -9.73 -12.93
N THR A 40 -3.48 -9.73 -11.78
CA THR A 40 -2.03 -9.51 -11.69
C THR A 40 -1.21 -10.58 -12.42
N THR A 41 -1.79 -11.77 -12.62
CA THR A 41 -1.21 -12.84 -13.44
C THR A 41 -1.22 -12.53 -14.94
N ASP A 42 -2.06 -11.60 -15.38
CA ASP A 42 -2.02 -11.03 -16.73
C ASP A 42 -1.10 -9.80 -16.71
N ILE A 43 0.19 -10.06 -16.93
CA ILE A 43 1.25 -9.05 -16.82
C ILE A 43 1.03 -7.93 -17.83
N ASP A 44 0.75 -8.28 -19.09
CA ASP A 44 0.60 -7.31 -20.17
C ASP A 44 -0.57 -6.36 -19.94
N ALA A 45 -1.73 -6.90 -19.56
CA ALA A 45 -2.90 -6.10 -19.22
C ALA A 45 -2.64 -5.21 -17.98
N THR A 46 -1.95 -5.74 -16.97
CA THR A 46 -1.63 -5.01 -15.75
C THR A 46 -0.65 -3.87 -16.01
N VAL A 47 0.41 -4.11 -16.77
CA VAL A 47 1.40 -3.08 -17.15
C VAL A 47 0.76 -2.02 -18.05
N SER A 48 -0.06 -2.42 -19.02
CA SER A 48 -0.80 -1.48 -19.86
C SER A 48 -1.70 -0.56 -19.03
N GLN A 49 -2.40 -1.10 -18.04
CA GLN A 49 -3.24 -0.30 -17.16
C GLN A 49 -2.40 0.63 -16.25
N ILE A 50 -1.25 0.15 -15.72
CA ILE A 50 -0.33 0.99 -14.96
C ILE A 50 0.11 2.19 -15.80
N ASN A 51 0.53 1.97 -17.06
CA ASN A 51 0.96 3.04 -17.95
C ASN A 51 -0.15 4.07 -18.18
N SER A 52 -1.39 3.63 -18.42
CA SER A 52 -2.53 4.53 -18.56
C SER A 52 -2.78 5.35 -17.29
N LEU A 53 -2.66 4.75 -16.10
CA LEU A 53 -2.81 5.45 -14.83
C LEU A 53 -1.69 6.49 -14.61
N VAL A 54 -0.47 6.19 -15.05
CA VAL A 54 0.67 7.12 -14.98
C VAL A 54 0.47 8.30 -15.94
N GLU A 55 -0.03 8.06 -17.14
CA GLU A 55 -0.37 9.11 -18.10
C GLU A 55 -1.43 10.07 -17.54
N GLU A 56 -2.37 9.57 -16.74
CA GLU A 56 -3.38 10.36 -16.03
C GLU A 56 -2.85 10.98 -14.72
N GLY A 57 -1.57 10.82 -14.39
CA GLY A 57 -0.91 11.51 -13.29
C GLY A 57 -0.79 10.70 -11.99
N ALA A 58 -0.88 9.39 -12.02
CA ALA A 58 -0.60 8.58 -10.83
C ALA A 58 0.90 8.55 -10.52
N ASP A 59 1.26 8.90 -9.29
CA ASP A 59 2.64 8.83 -8.78
C ASP A 59 2.97 7.44 -8.22
N ILE A 60 1.96 6.68 -7.80
CA ILE A 60 2.06 5.36 -7.17
C ILE A 60 0.90 4.51 -7.67
N VAL A 61 1.15 3.23 -7.98
CA VAL A 61 0.07 2.30 -8.34
C VAL A 61 0.04 1.12 -7.38
N ARG A 62 -1.18 0.74 -6.98
CA ARG A 62 -1.44 -0.43 -6.13
C ARG A 62 -1.92 -1.60 -6.99
N VAL A 63 -1.35 -2.78 -6.74
CA VAL A 63 -1.63 -4.02 -7.46
C VAL A 63 -2.06 -5.08 -6.47
N SER A 64 -3.11 -5.83 -6.78
CA SER A 64 -3.65 -6.88 -5.90
C SER A 64 -2.79 -8.14 -5.94
N CYS A 65 -2.45 -8.69 -4.76
CA CYS A 65 -1.69 -9.93 -4.63
C CYS A 65 -2.42 -10.93 -3.73
N PRO A 66 -3.54 -11.51 -4.21
CA PRO A 66 -4.36 -12.43 -3.42
C PRO A 66 -3.76 -13.82 -3.28
N ASP A 67 -2.96 -14.26 -4.24
CA ASP A 67 -2.43 -15.61 -4.36
C ASP A 67 -0.96 -15.66 -4.80
N LYS A 68 -0.43 -16.88 -4.88
CA LYS A 68 0.97 -17.11 -5.25
C LYS A 68 1.26 -16.75 -6.71
N GLY A 69 0.36 -17.03 -7.63
CA GLY A 69 0.53 -16.67 -9.04
C GLY A 69 0.67 -15.16 -9.22
N SER A 70 -0.12 -14.38 -8.45
CA SER A 70 -0.04 -12.93 -8.45
C SER A 70 1.32 -12.42 -7.94
N THR A 71 1.88 -13.03 -6.87
CA THR A 71 3.20 -12.62 -6.35
C THR A 71 4.36 -13.06 -7.25
N GLU A 72 4.25 -14.18 -7.95
CA GLU A 72 5.21 -14.62 -8.96
C GLU A 72 5.25 -13.66 -10.16
N SER A 73 4.09 -13.22 -10.63
CA SER A 73 3.96 -12.25 -11.73
C SER A 73 4.37 -10.83 -11.32
N LEU A 74 4.27 -10.50 -10.03
CA LEU A 74 4.54 -9.15 -9.51
C LEU A 74 5.95 -8.66 -9.83
N LYS A 75 6.95 -9.55 -9.83
CA LYS A 75 8.34 -9.20 -10.15
C LYS A 75 8.45 -8.59 -11.54
N GLU A 76 7.78 -9.19 -12.52
CA GLU A 76 7.80 -8.69 -13.88
C GLU A 76 7.00 -7.39 -14.02
N VAL A 77 5.85 -7.28 -13.36
CA VAL A 77 5.07 -6.04 -13.29
C VAL A 77 5.90 -4.90 -12.69
N VAL A 78 6.64 -5.15 -11.59
CA VAL A 78 7.52 -4.15 -10.97
C VAL A 78 8.64 -3.73 -11.91
N ASN A 79 9.27 -4.67 -12.61
CA ASN A 79 10.36 -4.40 -13.54
C ASN A 79 9.94 -3.52 -14.72
N GLN A 80 8.70 -3.68 -15.18
CA GLN A 80 8.16 -2.91 -16.32
C GLN A 80 7.47 -1.61 -15.91
N SER A 81 7.24 -1.41 -14.61
CA SER A 81 6.57 -0.20 -14.12
C SER A 81 7.51 0.99 -14.02
N SER A 82 7.08 2.16 -14.48
CA SER A 82 7.79 3.43 -14.32
C SER A 82 7.57 4.10 -12.97
N VAL A 83 6.60 3.61 -12.16
CA VAL A 83 6.24 4.16 -10.85
C VAL A 83 6.30 3.08 -9.78
N PRO A 84 6.48 3.47 -8.50
CA PRO A 84 6.48 2.50 -7.39
C PRO A 84 5.20 1.71 -7.29
N ILE A 85 5.34 0.40 -7.10
CA ILE A 85 4.21 -0.52 -6.93
C ILE A 85 3.97 -0.82 -5.45
N VAL A 86 2.73 -0.66 -5.02
CA VAL A 86 2.23 -1.10 -3.71
C VAL A 86 1.56 -2.45 -3.87
N ALA A 87 2.08 -3.48 -3.22
CA ALA A 87 1.45 -4.80 -3.21
C ALA A 87 0.33 -4.84 -2.15
N ASP A 88 -0.89 -5.12 -2.59
CA ASP A 88 -2.07 -5.22 -1.72
C ASP A 88 -2.29 -6.68 -1.29
N ILE A 89 -1.96 -6.97 -0.03
CA ILE A 89 -2.01 -8.30 0.56
C ILE A 89 -3.32 -8.48 1.32
N HIS A 90 -4.13 -9.44 0.91
CA HIS A 90 -5.47 -9.64 1.46
C HIS A 90 -5.48 -10.51 2.71
N PHE A 91 -4.97 -11.77 2.64
CA PHE A 91 -5.17 -12.74 3.71
C PHE A 91 -3.91 -13.50 4.14
N HIS A 92 -2.95 -13.68 3.25
CA HIS A 92 -1.86 -14.61 3.49
C HIS A 92 -0.51 -13.92 3.67
N TYR A 93 0.06 -14.00 4.86
CA TYR A 93 1.33 -13.35 5.21
C TYR A 93 2.50 -13.71 4.26
N LYS A 94 2.54 -14.96 3.74
CA LYS A 94 3.57 -15.40 2.79
C LYS A 94 3.54 -14.58 1.50
N ARG A 95 2.34 -14.13 1.07
CA ARG A 95 2.22 -13.25 -0.11
C ARG A 95 2.90 -11.90 0.13
N ALA A 96 2.88 -11.41 1.38
CA ALA A 96 3.59 -10.18 1.74
C ALA A 96 5.11 -10.35 1.65
N ILE A 97 5.64 -11.48 2.13
CA ILE A 97 7.07 -11.77 2.05
C ILE A 97 7.51 -11.89 0.59
N GLU A 98 6.79 -12.69 -0.20
CA GLU A 98 7.06 -12.87 -1.63
C GLU A 98 6.98 -11.54 -2.41
N ALA A 99 6.00 -10.70 -2.10
CA ALA A 99 5.86 -9.40 -2.74
C ALA A 99 7.02 -8.45 -2.38
N ALA A 100 7.52 -8.50 -1.13
CA ALA A 100 8.70 -7.75 -0.72
C ALA A 100 9.95 -8.20 -1.52
N GLU A 101 10.14 -9.51 -1.67
CA GLU A 101 11.23 -10.10 -2.44
C GLU A 101 11.10 -9.84 -3.95
N ALA A 102 9.88 -9.74 -4.45
CA ALA A 102 9.59 -9.39 -5.85
C ALA A 102 9.90 -7.92 -6.19
N GLY A 103 10.20 -7.08 -5.18
CA GLY A 103 10.59 -5.68 -5.39
C GLY A 103 9.45 -4.67 -5.23
N ALA A 104 8.33 -5.05 -4.59
CA ALA A 104 7.30 -4.08 -4.23
C ALA A 104 7.89 -2.92 -3.41
N ALA A 105 7.50 -1.69 -3.69
CA ALA A 105 7.99 -0.51 -2.98
C ALA A 105 7.30 -0.29 -1.62
N CYS A 106 6.12 -0.88 -1.44
CA CYS A 106 5.35 -0.83 -0.21
C CYS A 106 4.42 -2.04 -0.12
N LEU A 107 4.23 -2.56 1.08
CA LEU A 107 3.21 -3.58 1.37
C LEU A 107 1.98 -2.92 1.99
N ARG A 108 0.80 -3.14 1.44
CA ARG A 108 -0.45 -2.82 2.12
C ARG A 108 -1.01 -4.09 2.75
N VAL A 109 -1.16 -4.07 4.04
CA VAL A 109 -1.63 -5.22 4.82
C VAL A 109 -2.77 -4.85 5.75
N ASN A 110 -3.63 -5.83 6.04
CA ASN A 110 -4.62 -5.74 7.10
C ASN A 110 -4.24 -6.71 8.22
N PRO A 111 -3.77 -6.21 9.38
CA PRO A 111 -3.35 -7.06 10.50
C PRO A 111 -4.44 -8.00 11.00
N GLY A 112 -5.71 -7.58 10.92
CA GLY A 112 -6.84 -8.40 11.31
C GLY A 112 -7.01 -9.66 10.46
N ASN A 113 -6.58 -9.63 9.19
CA ASN A 113 -6.67 -10.76 8.28
C ASN A 113 -5.44 -11.69 8.35
N ILE A 114 -4.28 -11.14 8.74
CA ILE A 114 -2.99 -11.87 8.75
C ILE A 114 -2.77 -12.59 10.08
N GLY A 115 -3.25 -12.01 11.18
CA GLY A 115 -3.01 -12.50 12.54
C GLY A 115 -1.75 -11.91 13.18
N LYS A 116 -1.82 -11.74 14.52
CA LYS A 116 -0.80 -11.00 15.29
C LYS A 116 0.59 -11.62 15.23
N GLU A 117 0.69 -12.94 15.24
CA GLU A 117 1.99 -13.62 15.21
C GLU A 117 2.68 -13.51 13.85
N LYS A 118 1.90 -13.65 12.76
CA LYS A 118 2.42 -13.64 11.41
C LYS A 118 2.76 -12.27 10.86
N ILE A 119 2.19 -11.22 11.43
CA ILE A 119 2.53 -9.84 11.05
C ILE A 119 3.99 -9.51 11.36
N ILE A 120 4.59 -10.15 12.37
CA ILE A 120 6.00 -9.96 12.73
C ILE A 120 6.92 -10.41 11.58
N GLU A 121 6.63 -11.57 10.98
CA GLU A 121 7.38 -12.07 9.83
C GLU A 121 7.30 -11.10 8.62
N VAL A 122 6.13 -10.49 8.41
CA VAL A 122 5.93 -9.48 7.36
C VAL A 122 6.74 -8.21 7.65
N ILE A 123 6.77 -7.76 8.91
CA ILE A 123 7.54 -6.58 9.30
C ILE A 123 9.04 -6.83 9.10
N GLU A 124 9.52 -8.02 9.43
CA GLU A 124 10.93 -8.41 9.23
C GLU A 124 11.30 -8.43 7.74
N ALA A 125 10.43 -9.03 6.90
CA ALA A 125 10.62 -9.01 5.45
C ALA A 125 10.65 -7.58 4.88
N ALA A 126 9.75 -6.72 5.32
CA ALA A 126 9.73 -5.32 4.91
C ALA A 126 11.01 -4.57 5.34
N LYS A 127 11.51 -4.82 6.55
CA LYS A 127 12.77 -4.24 7.03
C LYS A 127 13.98 -4.73 6.23
N GLN A 128 14.07 -6.03 5.96
CA GLN A 128 15.15 -6.63 5.18
C GLN A 128 15.22 -6.05 3.76
N ASN A 129 14.07 -5.86 3.13
CA ASN A 129 13.95 -5.26 1.79
C ASN A 129 13.93 -3.73 1.80
N LYS A 130 13.98 -3.08 2.97
CA LYS A 130 13.98 -1.61 3.16
C LYS A 130 12.78 -0.91 2.52
N ILE A 131 11.63 -1.56 2.56
CA ILE A 131 10.38 -1.04 2.01
C ILE A 131 9.44 -0.58 3.11
N SER A 132 8.54 0.34 2.76
CA SER A 132 7.52 0.84 3.68
C SER A 132 6.34 -0.12 3.80
N MET A 133 5.57 0.05 4.86
CA MET A 133 4.33 -0.70 5.07
C MET A 133 3.15 0.26 5.26
N ARG A 134 2.01 -0.09 4.70
CA ARG A 134 0.74 0.58 4.90
C ARG A 134 -0.21 -0.37 5.63
N VAL A 135 -0.65 0.05 6.80
CA VAL A 135 -1.63 -0.69 7.59
C VAL A 135 -3.02 -0.15 7.28
N GLY A 136 -3.92 -1.03 6.85
CA GLY A 136 -5.32 -0.71 6.61
C GLY A 136 -6.21 -1.58 7.47
N VAL A 137 -7.24 -0.97 8.08
CA VAL A 137 -8.22 -1.67 8.90
C VAL A 137 -9.60 -1.43 8.28
N ASN A 138 -10.42 -2.48 8.18
CA ASN A 138 -11.79 -2.34 7.72
C ASN A 138 -12.69 -1.90 8.88
N ALA A 139 -13.66 -1.03 8.61
CA ALA A 139 -14.60 -0.53 9.62
C ALA A 139 -15.34 -1.66 10.37
N CYS A 140 -15.62 -2.77 9.70
CA CYS A 140 -16.24 -3.96 10.29
C CYS A 140 -15.42 -4.57 11.44
N LEU A 141 -14.09 -4.48 11.40
CA LEU A 141 -13.21 -4.96 12.47
C LEU A 141 -13.20 -4.03 13.68
N LEU A 142 -13.55 -2.76 13.50
CA LEU A 142 -13.67 -1.79 14.61
C LEU A 142 -14.95 -2.00 15.42
N TYR A 143 -15.99 -2.63 14.83
CA TYR A 143 -17.23 -2.95 15.54
C TYR A 143 -17.18 -4.27 16.32
N THR A 144 -16.21 -5.12 16.06
CA THR A 144 -16.05 -6.42 16.75
C THR A 144 -15.05 -6.37 17.90
N SER A 145 -14.18 -5.37 17.95
CA SER A 145 -13.41 -5.02 19.14
C SER A 145 -14.12 -3.83 19.78
N ASP A 146 -14.58 -4.00 21.02
CA ASP A 146 -15.09 -2.87 21.79
C ASP A 146 -13.92 -1.91 22.00
N ALA A 147 -13.91 -0.82 21.22
CA ALA A 147 -12.85 0.18 21.29
C ALA A 147 -12.79 0.90 22.65
N ALA A 148 -13.73 0.62 23.56
CA ALA A 148 -13.77 1.15 24.92
C ALA A 148 -12.91 0.33 25.90
N ASP A 149 -12.59 -0.93 25.58
CA ASP A 149 -11.85 -1.82 26.48
C ASP A 149 -10.33 -1.83 26.24
N ASP A 150 -9.84 -1.17 25.20
CA ASP A 150 -8.41 -1.16 24.79
C ASP A 150 -7.66 0.15 25.11
N TRP A 151 -8.21 1.00 26.06
CA TRP A 151 -7.56 2.25 26.50
C TRP A 151 -7.26 2.25 27.98
#